data_fe95a8cd9970a512b6b5f4d106f4e8dd
#
_entry.id   fe95a8cd9970a512b6b5f4d106f4e8dd
#
_cell.length_a   1.000
_cell.length_b   1.000
_cell.length_c   1.000
_cell.angle_alpha   90.00
_cell.angle_beta   90.00
_cell.angle_gamma   90.00
#
_symmetry.space_group_name_H-M   'P 1'
#
loop_
_entity.id
_entity.type
_entity.pdbx_description
1 polymer ?
#
loop_
_entity_poly.entity_id
_entity_poly.type
_entity_poly.pdbx_seq_one_letter_code
_entity_poly.pdbx_strand_id
1 'polypeptide(L)'
;EIIKRLQQRLMDLGFMDNDEPTDYFGEMTQQAVKHFQRQNELPTDGIVGNVTWDAIMSPDAKYYAVSKGTQGDDIERIQQRLYELGYLATADLVTGNFGDSTEAAVLKLQEVNGLEQDGKVGQRTINLLYSDEIKPNFLSYGEKSDVVLACQERLKELGYLTTTPDGAYGEDTVVAVKQFQARNDQVVDGYLGPSTRIALNSPDARANGLMLGERGDAVTKVQQLLNKHGYLVSGNVTGYYGEATENAVRNFQSRNGLTSDGLVGVQTMAKLTGDNVRRPAANSSGSGTTTRPNNSGNSGNTGNNGGSGNTGKPSGNTTPPVSIPASGGASALISVASSKLGSPYVWGAKGPNSFDCSGFIYWCLNQVGVNQSYLTSSGWRNVGRYTKI
;
A
#
# COMPACT_ATOMS: atom_id res chain seq x y z
N GLU A 1 39.66 -5.66 -14.40
CA GLU A 1 40.10 -6.89 -13.70
C GLU A 1 40.14 -6.69 -12.19
N ILE A 2 40.83 -5.64 -11.69
CA ILE A 2 40.93 -5.34 -10.23
C ILE A 2 39.54 -5.11 -9.62
N ILE A 3 38.69 -4.34 -10.29
CA ILE A 3 37.32 -4.06 -9.81
C ILE A 3 36.47 -5.34 -9.76
N LYS A 4 36.55 -6.20 -10.77
CA LYS A 4 35.85 -7.50 -10.77
C LYS A 4 36.27 -8.37 -9.59
N ARG A 5 37.60 -8.44 -9.33
CA ARG A 5 38.12 -9.20 -8.20
C ARG A 5 37.64 -8.64 -6.86
N LEU A 6 37.58 -7.31 -6.73
CA LEU A 6 37.04 -6.65 -5.55
C LEU A 6 35.58 -6.99 -5.33
N GLN A 7 34.78 -6.81 -6.37
CA GLN A 7 33.33 -7.08 -6.31
C GLN A 7 33.06 -8.55 -6.03
N GLN A 8 33.77 -9.48 -6.68
CA GLN A 8 33.62 -10.89 -6.39
C GLN A 8 33.89 -11.18 -4.91
N ARG A 9 34.96 -10.60 -4.35
CA ARG A 9 35.28 -10.83 -2.93
C ARG A 9 34.25 -10.22 -1.99
N LEU A 10 33.69 -9.03 -2.30
CA LEU A 10 32.62 -8.43 -1.54
C LEU A 10 31.32 -9.25 -1.64
N MET A 11 31.05 -9.87 -2.77
CA MET A 11 29.95 -10.83 -2.94
C MET A 11 30.16 -12.09 -2.11
N ASP A 12 31.35 -12.67 -2.16
CA ASP A 12 31.71 -13.86 -1.35
C ASP A 12 31.58 -13.60 0.16
N LEU A 13 31.85 -12.37 0.60
CA LEU A 13 31.69 -11.92 1.98
C LEU A 13 30.26 -11.46 2.34
N GLY A 14 29.37 -11.38 1.36
CA GLY A 14 27.97 -11.01 1.55
C GLY A 14 27.69 -9.51 1.64
N PHE A 15 28.63 -8.66 1.23
CA PHE A 15 28.44 -7.19 1.20
C PHE A 15 27.82 -6.69 -0.11
N MET A 16 27.82 -7.50 -1.16
CA MET A 16 27.20 -7.20 -2.45
C MET A 16 26.26 -8.32 -2.88
N ASP A 17 25.17 -7.93 -3.50
CA ASP A 17 24.15 -8.82 -4.07
C ASP A 17 23.98 -8.47 -5.56
N ASN A 18 24.92 -8.93 -6.38
CA ASN A 18 24.90 -8.83 -7.84
C ASN A 18 24.97 -10.21 -8.46
N ASP A 19 24.35 -10.39 -9.63
CA ASP A 19 24.42 -11.66 -10.37
C ASP A 19 25.84 -11.97 -10.83
N GLU A 20 26.59 -10.93 -11.28
CA GLU A 20 27.97 -11.05 -11.75
C GLU A 20 28.79 -9.78 -11.44
N PRO A 21 30.11 -9.93 -11.17
CA PRO A 21 30.99 -8.79 -10.99
C PRO A 21 31.23 -8.06 -12.31
N THR A 22 31.21 -6.73 -12.25
CA THR A 22 31.42 -5.83 -13.38
C THR A 22 32.83 -5.22 -13.33
N ASP A 23 33.26 -4.49 -14.36
CA ASP A 23 34.52 -3.74 -14.36
C ASP A 23 34.34 -2.25 -13.95
N TYR A 24 33.12 -1.89 -13.49
CA TYR A 24 32.76 -0.54 -13.12
C TYR A 24 32.60 -0.41 -11.59
N PHE A 25 33.35 0.50 -10.99
CA PHE A 25 33.23 0.87 -9.58
C PHE A 25 32.10 1.93 -9.43
N GLY A 26 30.87 1.48 -9.31
CA GLY A 26 29.70 2.33 -9.15
C GLY A 26 29.27 2.52 -7.70
N GLU A 27 28.15 3.17 -7.52
CA GLU A 27 27.57 3.48 -6.20
C GLU A 27 27.35 2.20 -5.36
N MET A 28 26.84 1.12 -5.95
CA MET A 28 26.64 -0.16 -5.25
C MET A 28 27.95 -0.73 -4.71
N THR A 29 29.03 -0.67 -5.50
CA THR A 29 30.35 -1.12 -5.03
C THR A 29 30.86 -0.23 -3.91
N GLN A 30 30.66 1.09 -4.02
CA GLN A 30 31.07 2.03 -2.98
C GLN A 30 30.30 1.79 -1.68
N GLN A 31 29.00 1.53 -1.72
CA GLN A 31 28.21 1.20 -0.53
C GLN A 31 28.66 -0.13 0.09
N ALA A 32 28.88 -1.16 -0.71
CA ALA A 32 29.41 -2.42 -0.23
C ALA A 32 30.76 -2.26 0.49
N VAL A 33 31.65 -1.42 -0.07
CA VAL A 33 32.93 -1.07 0.57
C VAL A 33 32.70 -0.36 1.89
N LYS A 34 31.79 0.60 1.96
CA LYS A 34 31.45 1.28 3.23
C LYS A 34 30.92 0.30 4.27
N HIS A 35 30.03 -0.61 3.89
CA HIS A 35 29.49 -1.63 4.81
C HIS A 35 30.60 -2.55 5.31
N PHE A 36 31.53 -2.97 4.43
CA PHE A 36 32.69 -3.73 4.81
C PHE A 36 33.60 -2.96 5.78
N GLN A 37 33.92 -1.70 5.46
CA GLN A 37 34.72 -0.83 6.31
C GLN A 37 34.07 -0.66 7.70
N ARG A 38 32.76 -0.39 7.77
CA ARG A 38 32.01 -0.33 9.04
C ARG A 38 32.16 -1.62 9.85
N GLN A 39 31.96 -2.78 9.22
CA GLN A 39 32.00 -4.09 9.86
C GLN A 39 33.42 -4.43 10.38
N ASN A 40 34.44 -3.93 9.72
CA ASN A 40 35.84 -4.18 10.04
C ASN A 40 36.51 -3.01 10.77
N GLU A 41 35.73 -2.03 11.28
CA GLU A 41 36.23 -0.89 12.06
C GLU A 41 37.26 -0.02 11.32
N LEU A 42 37.13 0.04 9.99
CA LEU A 42 37.91 0.91 9.11
C LEU A 42 37.20 2.27 8.88
N PRO A 43 37.92 3.32 8.46
CA PRO A 43 37.28 4.55 8.02
C PRO A 43 36.26 4.28 6.93
N THR A 44 34.98 4.66 7.17
CA THR A 44 33.82 4.35 6.32
C THR A 44 33.68 5.41 5.21
N ASP A 45 34.69 5.54 4.35
CA ASP A 45 34.75 6.54 3.26
C ASP A 45 34.35 5.97 1.89
N GLY A 46 34.26 4.66 1.76
CA GLY A 46 33.96 3.96 0.51
C GLY A 46 35.13 3.96 -0.48
N ILE A 47 36.35 4.26 -0.02
CA ILE A 47 37.58 4.30 -0.82
C ILE A 47 38.39 3.03 -0.55
N VAL A 48 38.78 2.34 -1.62
CA VAL A 48 39.62 1.14 -1.50
C VAL A 48 41.09 1.52 -1.62
N GLY A 49 41.68 1.99 -0.51
CA GLY A 49 43.13 2.11 -0.35
C GLY A 49 43.78 0.78 0.02
N ASN A 50 45.08 0.76 0.20
CA ASN A 50 45.82 -0.48 0.51
C ASN A 50 45.28 -1.18 1.75
N VAL A 51 44.99 -0.44 2.83
CA VAL A 51 44.48 -0.99 4.09
C VAL A 51 43.13 -1.68 3.87
N THR A 52 42.19 -1.02 3.17
CA THR A 52 40.89 -1.59 2.84
C THR A 52 41.00 -2.80 1.92
N TRP A 53 41.89 -2.72 0.91
CA TRP A 53 42.12 -3.81 -0.02
C TRP A 53 42.69 -5.07 0.70
N ASP A 54 43.71 -4.88 1.52
CA ASP A 54 44.34 -5.98 2.26
C ASP A 54 43.34 -6.62 3.24
N ALA A 55 42.50 -5.80 3.90
CA ALA A 55 41.44 -6.29 4.77
C ALA A 55 40.38 -7.11 4.01
N ILE A 56 39.90 -6.63 2.85
CA ILE A 56 38.94 -7.35 2.01
C ILE A 56 39.52 -8.68 1.52
N MET A 57 40.78 -8.70 1.11
CA MET A 57 41.45 -9.89 0.55
C MET A 57 41.96 -10.85 1.61
N SER A 58 41.94 -10.45 2.89
CA SER A 58 42.36 -11.30 4.00
C SER A 58 41.47 -12.55 4.11
N PRO A 59 42.08 -13.71 4.45
CA PRO A 59 41.29 -14.89 4.83
C PRO A 59 40.48 -14.68 6.12
N ASP A 60 40.88 -13.72 6.97
CA ASP A 60 40.21 -13.37 8.24
C ASP A 60 39.15 -12.26 8.07
N ALA A 61 38.86 -11.86 6.84
CA ALA A 61 37.83 -10.85 6.55
C ALA A 61 36.48 -11.27 7.13
N LYS A 62 35.84 -10.37 7.89
CA LYS A 62 34.53 -10.64 8.50
C LYS A 62 33.46 -10.68 7.42
N TYR A 63 32.60 -11.68 7.50
CA TYR A 63 31.38 -11.75 6.68
C TYR A 63 30.37 -10.69 7.10
N TYR A 64 29.53 -10.29 6.16
CA TYR A 64 28.45 -9.37 6.45
C TYR A 64 27.55 -9.88 7.60
N ALA A 65 27.40 -9.07 8.62
CA ALA A 65 26.47 -9.29 9.71
C ALA A 65 26.09 -7.96 10.35
N VAL A 66 24.80 -7.77 10.57
CA VAL A 66 24.26 -6.59 11.25
C VAL A 66 23.35 -7.00 12.39
N SER A 67 23.31 -6.19 13.44
CA SER A 67 22.55 -6.44 14.65
C SER A 67 22.16 -5.11 15.31
N LYS A 68 21.48 -5.19 16.43
CA LYS A 68 21.08 -4.01 17.21
C LYS A 68 22.23 -3.02 17.44
N GLY A 69 21.96 -1.77 17.19
CA GLY A 69 22.92 -0.66 17.23
C GLY A 69 23.55 -0.33 15.88
N THR A 70 23.44 -1.20 14.87
CA THR A 70 23.92 -0.90 13.51
C THR A 70 23.04 0.13 12.83
N GLN A 71 23.65 1.06 12.08
CA GLN A 71 22.95 2.07 11.29
C GLN A 71 23.47 2.09 9.85
N GLY A 72 22.59 2.37 8.90
CA GLY A 72 22.94 2.51 7.49
C GLY A 72 21.76 2.27 6.55
N ASP A 73 22.00 2.52 5.27
CA ASP A 73 21.05 2.29 4.19
C ASP A 73 20.76 0.79 3.94
N ASP A 74 21.71 -0.08 4.29
CA ASP A 74 21.49 -1.52 4.29
C ASP A 74 20.47 -1.95 5.37
N ILE A 75 20.49 -1.28 6.54
CA ILE A 75 19.50 -1.52 7.59
C ILE A 75 18.10 -1.05 7.13
N GLU A 76 18.01 0.11 6.48
CA GLU A 76 16.76 0.61 5.92
C GLU A 76 16.17 -0.41 4.90
N ARG A 77 17.01 -0.97 4.01
CA ARG A 77 16.58 -2.01 3.06
C ARG A 77 16.10 -3.29 3.74
N ILE A 78 16.80 -3.74 4.78
CA ILE A 78 16.39 -4.90 5.59
C ILE A 78 15.05 -4.62 6.28
N GLN A 79 14.89 -3.46 6.91
CA GLN A 79 13.65 -3.04 7.56
C GLN A 79 12.49 -2.95 6.57
N GLN A 80 12.71 -2.36 5.40
CA GLN A 80 11.71 -2.30 4.34
C GLN A 80 11.25 -3.71 3.94
N ARG A 81 12.18 -4.65 3.79
CA ARG A 81 11.84 -6.02 3.46
C ARG A 81 11.10 -6.75 4.59
N LEU A 82 11.51 -6.52 5.84
CA LEU A 82 10.80 -7.04 7.02
C LEU A 82 9.37 -6.50 7.10
N TYR A 83 9.18 -5.22 6.78
CA TYR A 83 7.84 -4.61 6.70
C TYR A 83 6.99 -5.24 5.60
N GLU A 84 7.51 -5.37 4.39
CA GLU A 84 6.81 -6.02 3.26
C GLU A 84 6.39 -7.46 3.60
N LEU A 85 7.25 -8.21 4.29
CA LEU A 85 6.98 -9.58 4.72
C LEU A 85 6.08 -9.69 5.95
N GLY A 86 5.76 -8.58 6.59
CA GLY A 86 4.88 -8.59 7.75
C GLY A 86 5.55 -8.79 9.10
N TYR A 87 6.86 -8.69 9.17
CA TYR A 87 7.60 -8.82 10.43
C TYR A 87 7.74 -7.49 11.19
N LEU A 88 7.78 -6.34 10.49
CA LEU A 88 7.67 -5.01 11.11
C LEU A 88 6.22 -4.50 11.09
N ALA A 89 5.83 -3.81 12.15
CA ALA A 89 4.47 -3.37 12.37
C ALA A 89 4.03 -2.28 11.38
N THR A 90 4.84 -1.24 11.23
CA THR A 90 4.51 -0.01 10.50
C THR A 90 5.69 0.45 9.65
N ALA A 91 5.40 1.26 8.62
CA ALA A 91 6.42 1.76 7.70
C ALA A 91 7.35 2.80 8.34
N ASP A 92 6.90 3.51 9.39
CA ASP A 92 7.71 4.49 10.13
C ASP A 92 8.83 3.85 10.96
N LEU A 93 8.80 2.52 11.15
CA LEU A 93 9.90 1.77 11.74
C LEU A 93 11.05 1.49 10.75
N VAL A 94 10.90 1.87 9.48
CA VAL A 94 11.97 1.81 8.45
C VAL A 94 12.82 3.08 8.56
N THR A 95 13.77 3.06 9.49
CA THR A 95 14.53 4.25 9.91
C THR A 95 16.01 4.20 9.56
N GLY A 96 16.50 3.06 9.06
CA GLY A 96 17.94 2.82 8.89
C GLY A 96 18.70 2.58 10.20
N ASN A 97 17.99 2.46 11.34
CA ASN A 97 18.56 2.19 12.64
C ASN A 97 18.08 0.83 13.17
N PHE A 98 18.96 -0.11 13.37
CA PHE A 98 18.63 -1.44 13.90
C PHE A 98 18.36 -1.34 15.41
N GLY A 99 17.13 -1.02 15.77
CA GLY A 99 16.63 -0.92 17.14
C GLY A 99 15.92 -2.18 17.62
N ASP A 100 15.23 -2.07 18.78
CA ASP A 100 14.49 -3.17 19.40
C ASP A 100 13.42 -3.77 18.49
N SER A 101 12.67 -2.94 17.78
CA SER A 101 11.62 -3.39 16.85
C SER A 101 12.20 -4.18 15.68
N THR A 102 13.38 -3.81 15.18
CA THR A 102 14.07 -4.53 14.11
C THR A 102 14.61 -5.87 14.61
N GLU A 103 15.20 -5.89 15.81
CA GLU A 103 15.69 -7.14 16.45
C GLU A 103 14.53 -8.13 16.65
N ALA A 104 13.41 -7.67 17.21
CA ALA A 104 12.21 -8.50 17.39
C ALA A 104 11.67 -9.04 16.06
N ALA A 105 11.64 -8.22 15.01
CA ALA A 105 11.22 -8.62 13.68
C ALA A 105 12.15 -9.69 13.07
N VAL A 106 13.47 -9.55 13.26
CA VAL A 106 14.46 -10.54 12.81
C VAL A 106 14.32 -11.86 13.57
N LEU A 107 14.18 -11.81 14.90
CA LEU A 107 13.93 -13.00 15.72
C LEU A 107 12.68 -13.76 15.25
N LYS A 108 11.58 -13.03 14.98
CA LYS A 108 10.35 -13.64 14.48
C LYS A 108 10.52 -14.22 13.07
N LEU A 109 11.25 -13.53 12.18
CA LEU A 109 11.59 -14.08 10.87
C LEU A 109 12.39 -15.38 10.99
N GLN A 110 13.40 -15.39 11.85
CA GLN A 110 14.22 -16.57 12.09
C GLN A 110 13.39 -17.74 12.65
N GLU A 111 12.50 -17.47 13.62
CA GLU A 111 11.56 -18.46 14.16
C GLU A 111 10.69 -19.10 13.08
N VAL A 112 9.96 -18.27 12.32
CA VAL A 112 9.01 -18.72 11.28
C VAL A 112 9.69 -19.51 10.17
N ASN A 113 10.96 -19.20 9.91
CA ASN A 113 11.74 -19.83 8.84
C ASN A 113 12.72 -20.90 9.32
N GLY A 114 12.69 -21.26 10.61
CA GLY A 114 13.51 -22.35 11.15
C GLY A 114 15.02 -22.04 11.18
N LEU A 115 15.39 -20.77 11.27
CA LEU A 115 16.76 -20.32 11.49
C LEU A 115 17.09 -20.25 12.99
N GLU A 116 18.38 -20.17 13.30
CA GLU A 116 18.84 -19.84 14.66
C GLU A 116 18.35 -18.44 15.04
N GLN A 117 17.68 -18.33 16.19
CA GLN A 117 17.09 -17.08 16.68
C GLN A 117 18.14 -16.27 17.46
N ASP A 118 19.07 -15.64 16.75
CA ASP A 118 20.13 -14.81 17.33
C ASP A 118 19.86 -13.30 17.20
N GLY A 119 18.78 -12.92 16.51
CA GLY A 119 18.39 -11.53 16.27
C GLY A 119 19.35 -10.78 15.34
N LYS A 120 20.26 -11.47 14.66
CA LYS A 120 21.24 -10.88 13.75
C LYS A 120 20.90 -11.21 12.29
N VAL A 121 21.22 -10.29 11.39
CA VAL A 121 21.12 -10.53 9.96
C VAL A 121 22.51 -10.82 9.41
N GLY A 122 22.91 -12.09 9.51
CA GLY A 122 24.10 -12.62 8.87
C GLY A 122 23.78 -13.25 7.51
N GLN A 123 24.78 -13.92 6.89
CA GLN A 123 24.68 -14.48 5.54
C GLN A 123 23.44 -15.37 5.32
N ARG A 124 23.15 -16.25 6.27
CA ARG A 124 21.97 -17.14 6.15
C ARG A 124 20.66 -16.37 6.18
N THR A 125 20.53 -15.43 7.12
CA THR A 125 19.32 -14.63 7.28
C THR A 125 19.12 -13.71 6.08
N ILE A 126 20.19 -13.07 5.56
CA ILE A 126 20.06 -12.15 4.42
C ILE A 126 19.74 -12.90 3.13
N ASN A 127 20.37 -14.06 2.89
CA ASN A 127 20.07 -14.88 1.72
C ASN A 127 18.61 -15.33 1.73
N LEU A 128 18.11 -15.79 2.87
CA LEU A 128 16.71 -16.19 2.99
C LEU A 128 15.76 -15.00 2.86
N LEU A 129 16.07 -13.86 3.49
CA LEU A 129 15.25 -12.64 3.46
C LEU A 129 14.92 -12.18 2.03
N TYR A 130 15.86 -12.38 1.10
CA TYR A 130 15.70 -11.99 -0.30
C TYR A 130 15.43 -13.17 -1.24
N SER A 131 15.31 -14.40 -0.73
CA SER A 131 14.96 -15.57 -1.54
C SER A 131 13.45 -15.68 -1.79
N ASP A 132 13.09 -16.52 -2.76
CA ASP A 132 11.69 -16.89 -3.03
C ASP A 132 11.16 -17.91 -2.01
N GLU A 133 12.02 -18.48 -1.17
CA GLU A 133 11.66 -19.49 -0.15
C GLU A 133 11.23 -18.86 1.17
N ILE A 134 11.42 -17.54 1.35
CA ILE A 134 11.04 -16.82 2.56
C ILE A 134 9.56 -16.97 2.87
N LYS A 135 9.24 -17.40 4.07
CA LYS A 135 7.86 -17.41 4.56
C LYS A 135 7.53 -16.05 5.14
N PRO A 136 6.47 -15.37 4.66
CA PRO A 136 6.00 -14.14 5.27
C PRO A 136 5.32 -14.41 6.61
N ASN A 137 5.21 -13.38 7.43
CA ASN A 137 4.50 -13.44 8.69
C ASN A 137 2.98 -13.28 8.45
N PHE A 138 2.23 -14.36 8.61
CA PHE A 138 0.77 -14.36 8.58
C PHE A 138 0.23 -14.33 10.00
N LEU A 139 -0.36 -13.21 10.38
CA LEU A 139 -0.97 -13.07 11.69
C LEU A 139 -2.37 -13.67 11.71
N SER A 140 -2.66 -14.48 12.71
CA SER A 140 -3.89 -15.24 12.83
C SER A 140 -4.39 -15.31 14.29
N TYR A 141 -5.57 -15.89 14.45
CA TYR A 141 -6.18 -16.10 15.76
C TYR A 141 -5.21 -16.73 16.76
N GLY A 142 -5.15 -16.15 17.95
CA GLY A 142 -4.30 -16.59 19.08
C GLY A 142 -2.92 -15.91 19.16
N GLU A 143 -2.49 -15.20 18.12
CA GLU A 143 -1.24 -14.46 18.18
C GLU A 143 -1.34 -13.18 19.01
N LYS A 144 -0.21 -12.79 19.61
CA LYS A 144 -0.09 -11.54 20.36
C LYS A 144 1.23 -10.87 20.02
N SER A 145 1.15 -9.62 19.50
CA SER A 145 2.33 -8.85 19.11
C SER A 145 1.99 -7.37 18.89
N ASP A 146 3.02 -6.53 18.85
CA ASP A 146 2.90 -5.12 18.48
C ASP A 146 2.41 -4.94 17.03
N VAL A 147 2.69 -5.91 16.15
CA VAL A 147 2.17 -5.92 14.78
C VAL A 147 0.65 -6.10 14.77
N VAL A 148 0.11 -7.00 15.60
CA VAL A 148 -1.33 -7.16 15.78
C VAL A 148 -1.94 -5.88 16.35
N LEU A 149 -1.29 -5.27 17.37
CA LEU A 149 -1.75 -4.03 17.97
C LEU A 149 -1.88 -2.90 16.92
N ALA A 150 -0.85 -2.67 16.15
CA ALA A 150 -0.86 -1.64 15.09
C ALA A 150 -1.97 -1.88 14.05
N CYS A 151 -2.19 -3.15 13.65
CA CYS A 151 -3.27 -3.50 12.74
C CYS A 151 -4.66 -3.29 13.37
N GLN A 152 -4.82 -3.61 14.65
CA GLN A 152 -6.07 -3.36 15.40
C GLN A 152 -6.36 -1.87 15.51
N GLU A 153 -5.36 -1.04 15.81
CA GLU A 153 -5.48 0.42 15.84
C GLU A 153 -5.98 0.95 14.49
N ARG A 154 -5.36 0.50 13.40
CA ARG A 154 -5.77 0.90 12.06
C ARG A 154 -7.17 0.40 11.68
N LEU A 155 -7.53 -0.85 12.02
CA LEU A 155 -8.89 -1.37 11.85
C LEU A 155 -9.93 -0.57 12.65
N LYS A 156 -9.55 -0.10 13.83
CA LYS A 156 -10.40 0.76 14.66
C LYS A 156 -10.59 2.14 14.06
N GLU A 157 -9.51 2.78 13.57
CA GLU A 157 -9.58 4.06 12.84
C GLU A 157 -10.52 3.96 11.62
N LEU A 158 -10.41 2.86 10.87
CA LEU A 158 -11.27 2.60 9.72
C LEU A 158 -12.69 2.12 10.10
N GLY A 159 -12.97 1.96 11.40
CA GLY A 159 -14.31 1.62 11.92
C GLY A 159 -14.68 0.13 11.83
N TYR A 160 -13.74 -0.77 11.56
CA TYR A 160 -13.98 -2.22 11.53
C TYR A 160 -13.88 -2.86 12.92
N LEU A 161 -12.98 -2.38 13.77
CA LEU A 161 -12.83 -2.86 15.14
C LEU A 161 -13.56 -1.92 16.11
N THR A 162 -14.44 -2.47 16.94
CA THR A 162 -15.21 -1.70 17.93
C THR A 162 -14.63 -1.83 19.34
N THR A 163 -13.88 -2.88 19.61
CA THR A 163 -13.19 -3.13 20.88
C THR A 163 -11.92 -2.25 21.02
N THR A 164 -11.32 -2.30 22.19
CA THR A 164 -10.04 -1.62 22.43
C THR A 164 -8.90 -2.47 21.88
N PRO A 165 -8.00 -1.93 21.04
CA PRO A 165 -6.80 -2.64 20.60
C PRO A 165 -5.98 -3.10 21.81
N ASP A 166 -5.57 -4.37 21.83
CA ASP A 166 -4.87 -5.02 22.96
C ASP A 166 -3.66 -5.84 22.51
N GLY A 167 -3.42 -5.88 21.20
CA GLY A 167 -2.35 -6.65 20.57
C GLY A 167 -2.58 -8.15 20.51
N ALA A 168 -3.73 -8.65 21.00
CA ALA A 168 -4.10 -10.06 20.92
C ALA A 168 -5.09 -10.30 19.76
N TYR A 169 -4.78 -11.23 18.86
CA TYR A 169 -5.62 -11.57 17.73
C TYR A 169 -6.80 -12.45 18.18
N GLY A 170 -7.84 -11.81 18.70
CA GLY A 170 -9.07 -12.43 19.17
C GLY A 170 -10.12 -12.62 18.06
N GLU A 171 -11.31 -13.15 18.45
CA GLU A 171 -12.43 -13.33 17.52
C GLU A 171 -12.93 -12.02 16.93
N ASP A 172 -12.92 -10.94 17.70
CA ASP A 172 -13.26 -9.60 17.28
C ASP A 172 -12.33 -9.07 16.19
N THR A 173 -11.03 -9.34 16.32
CA THR A 173 -10.02 -9.01 15.31
C THR A 173 -10.25 -9.82 14.03
N VAL A 174 -10.51 -11.13 14.13
CA VAL A 174 -10.87 -11.98 12.97
C VAL A 174 -12.08 -11.41 12.22
N VAL A 175 -13.14 -11.03 12.96
CA VAL A 175 -14.35 -10.45 12.36
C VAL A 175 -14.03 -9.12 11.68
N ALA A 176 -13.29 -8.24 12.33
CA ALA A 176 -12.89 -6.93 11.77
C ALA A 176 -12.06 -7.10 10.51
N VAL A 177 -11.08 -8.03 10.50
CA VAL A 177 -10.25 -8.34 9.32
C VAL A 177 -11.10 -8.87 8.17
N LYS A 178 -12.00 -9.82 8.40
CA LYS A 178 -12.90 -10.33 7.35
C LYS A 178 -13.78 -9.24 6.74
N GLN A 179 -14.31 -8.35 7.56
CA GLN A 179 -15.09 -7.20 7.08
C GLN A 179 -14.24 -6.25 6.25
N PHE A 180 -13.02 -5.96 6.70
CA PHE A 180 -12.06 -5.16 5.94
C PHE A 180 -11.73 -5.81 4.61
N GLN A 181 -11.37 -7.08 4.60
CA GLN A 181 -11.04 -7.84 3.39
C GLN A 181 -12.19 -7.81 2.37
N ALA A 182 -13.42 -8.10 2.83
CA ALA A 182 -14.61 -8.09 1.97
C ALA A 182 -14.85 -6.71 1.32
N ARG A 183 -14.62 -5.63 2.06
CA ARG A 183 -14.86 -4.28 1.55
C ARG A 183 -13.72 -3.72 0.69
N ASN A 184 -12.53 -4.26 0.84
CA ASN A 184 -11.33 -3.83 0.12
C ASN A 184 -10.88 -4.82 -0.96
N ASP A 185 -11.80 -5.65 -1.46
CA ASP A 185 -11.59 -6.59 -2.56
C ASP A 185 -10.44 -7.58 -2.30
N GLN A 186 -10.21 -7.94 -1.02
CA GLN A 186 -9.24 -8.92 -0.59
C GLN A 186 -9.86 -10.32 -0.45
N VAL A 187 -9.03 -11.34 -0.40
CA VAL A 187 -9.48 -12.70 -0.03
C VAL A 187 -9.99 -12.68 1.41
N VAL A 188 -11.24 -13.12 1.63
CA VAL A 188 -11.89 -13.09 2.94
C VAL A 188 -11.54 -14.36 3.71
N ASP A 189 -10.35 -14.41 4.28
CA ASP A 189 -9.84 -15.55 5.05
C ASP A 189 -9.72 -15.25 6.56
N GLY A 190 -9.66 -13.97 6.93
CA GLY A 190 -9.50 -13.53 8.31
C GLY A 190 -8.05 -13.58 8.81
N TYR A 191 -7.07 -13.64 7.90
CA TYR A 191 -5.64 -13.54 8.22
C TYR A 191 -5.10 -12.17 7.84
N LEU A 192 -4.23 -11.62 8.68
CA LEU A 192 -3.46 -10.42 8.36
C LEU A 192 -2.15 -10.81 7.67
N GLY A 193 -2.25 -11.33 6.45
CA GLY A 193 -1.10 -11.56 5.59
C GLY A 193 -0.56 -10.25 4.99
N PRO A 194 0.58 -10.30 4.26
CA PRO A 194 1.21 -9.11 3.69
C PRO A 194 0.28 -8.27 2.81
N SER A 195 -0.50 -8.90 1.93
CA SER A 195 -1.46 -8.21 1.05
C SER A 195 -2.53 -7.45 1.82
N THR A 196 -3.12 -8.09 2.84
CA THR A 196 -4.13 -7.46 3.70
C THR A 196 -3.55 -6.29 4.49
N ARG A 197 -2.31 -6.42 4.99
CA ARG A 197 -1.65 -5.35 5.75
C ARG A 197 -1.25 -4.17 4.87
N ILE A 198 -0.76 -4.42 3.65
CA ILE A 198 -0.49 -3.36 2.66
C ILE A 198 -1.79 -2.61 2.33
N ALA A 199 -2.87 -3.34 2.05
CA ALA A 199 -4.18 -2.74 1.79
C ALA A 199 -4.70 -1.94 3.00
N LEU A 200 -4.54 -2.48 4.22
CA LEU A 200 -4.97 -1.83 5.46
C LEU A 200 -4.25 -0.50 5.71
N ASN A 201 -2.96 -0.43 5.41
CA ASN A 201 -2.13 0.76 5.59
C ASN A 201 -2.13 1.69 4.37
N SER A 202 -2.82 1.32 3.29
CA SER A 202 -2.98 2.17 2.11
C SER A 202 -3.80 3.42 2.44
N PRO A 203 -3.47 4.60 1.84
CA PRO A 203 -4.35 5.76 1.87
C PRO A 203 -5.70 5.51 1.20
N ASP A 204 -5.78 4.53 0.28
CA ASP A 204 -6.99 4.14 -0.44
C ASP A 204 -7.83 3.10 0.33
N ALA A 205 -7.42 2.70 1.55
CA ALA A 205 -8.16 1.76 2.38
C ALA A 205 -9.58 2.26 2.66
N ARG A 206 -10.56 1.50 2.18
CA ARG A 206 -11.98 1.86 2.37
C ARG A 206 -12.38 1.63 3.83
N ALA A 207 -12.93 2.67 4.44
CA ALA A 207 -13.44 2.58 5.80
C ALA A 207 -14.77 1.80 5.88
N ASN A 208 -15.11 1.33 7.05
CA ASN A 208 -16.37 0.62 7.34
C ASN A 208 -17.51 1.62 7.50
N GLY A 209 -18.22 1.89 6.41
CA GLY A 209 -19.33 2.84 6.38
C GLY A 209 -19.71 3.18 4.94
N LEU A 210 -20.87 3.83 4.76
CA LEU A 210 -21.32 4.30 3.44
C LEU A 210 -20.65 5.64 3.12
N MET A 211 -20.21 5.79 1.88
CA MET A 211 -19.47 6.96 1.41
C MET A 211 -19.81 7.32 -0.04
N LEU A 212 -19.26 8.46 -0.48
CA LEU A 212 -19.44 8.95 -1.85
C LEU A 212 -19.16 7.86 -2.90
N GLY A 213 -20.04 7.74 -3.88
CA GLY A 213 -19.94 6.78 -4.98
C GLY A 213 -20.73 5.48 -4.77
N GLU A 214 -21.14 5.16 -3.56
CA GLU A 214 -21.86 3.91 -3.25
C GLU A 214 -23.32 3.94 -3.69
N ARG A 215 -23.90 2.74 -3.87
CA ARG A 215 -25.29 2.53 -4.31
C ARG A 215 -25.96 1.40 -3.55
N GLY A 216 -27.29 1.45 -3.46
CA GLY A 216 -28.11 0.36 -2.94
C GLY A 216 -29.02 0.75 -1.79
N ASP A 217 -29.68 -0.27 -1.21
CA ASP A 217 -30.71 -0.09 -0.18
C ASP A 217 -30.18 0.54 1.11
N ALA A 218 -28.93 0.24 1.47
CA ALA A 218 -28.28 0.84 2.64
C ALA A 218 -28.11 2.35 2.46
N VAL A 219 -27.75 2.82 1.26
CA VAL A 219 -27.67 4.23 0.92
C VAL A 219 -29.06 4.87 0.96
N THR A 220 -30.06 4.20 0.37
CA THR A 220 -31.45 4.65 0.39
C THR A 220 -31.94 4.84 1.83
N LYS A 221 -31.66 3.90 2.72
CA LYS A 221 -32.02 3.99 4.15
C LYS A 221 -31.39 5.19 4.84
N VAL A 222 -30.11 5.46 4.60
CA VAL A 222 -29.40 6.63 5.14
C VAL A 222 -30.04 7.92 4.61
N GLN A 223 -30.29 7.99 3.31
CA GLN A 223 -30.92 9.16 2.69
C GLN A 223 -32.33 9.42 3.25
N GLN A 224 -33.12 8.37 3.49
CA GLN A 224 -34.43 8.49 4.14
C GLN A 224 -34.30 9.03 5.57
N LEU A 225 -33.33 8.57 6.34
CA LEU A 225 -33.08 9.08 7.69
C LEU A 225 -32.64 10.55 7.67
N LEU A 226 -31.73 10.92 6.78
CA LEU A 226 -31.30 12.31 6.58
C LEU A 226 -32.46 13.20 6.15
N ASN A 227 -33.33 12.72 5.28
CA ASN A 227 -34.56 13.43 4.86
C ASN A 227 -35.51 13.58 6.05
N LYS A 228 -35.80 12.52 6.82
CA LYS A 228 -36.61 12.55 8.05
C LYS A 228 -36.13 13.62 9.04
N HIS A 229 -34.82 13.79 9.17
CA HIS A 229 -34.22 14.76 10.06
C HIS A 229 -33.99 16.14 9.44
N GLY A 230 -34.37 16.34 8.16
CA GLY A 230 -34.36 17.61 7.46
C GLY A 230 -32.96 18.00 6.89
N TYR A 231 -32.00 17.08 6.81
CA TYR A 231 -30.71 17.34 6.23
C TYR A 231 -30.63 17.09 4.72
N LEU A 232 -31.55 16.31 4.16
CA LEU A 232 -31.60 15.99 2.74
C LEU A 232 -33.00 16.21 2.21
N VAL A 233 -33.14 16.80 1.00
CA VAL A 233 -34.43 16.94 0.34
C VAL A 233 -34.89 15.62 -0.28
N SER A 234 -36.20 15.38 -0.35
CA SER A 234 -36.78 14.10 -0.81
C SER A 234 -36.34 13.70 -2.23
N GLY A 235 -36.12 14.66 -3.12
CA GLY A 235 -35.63 14.40 -4.48
C GLY A 235 -34.23 13.79 -4.56
N ASN A 236 -33.47 13.86 -3.48
CA ASN A 236 -32.10 13.28 -3.38
C ASN A 236 -32.08 11.91 -2.70
N VAL A 237 -33.24 11.29 -2.42
CA VAL A 237 -33.34 9.91 -1.96
C VAL A 237 -33.35 8.99 -3.19
N THR A 238 -32.17 8.73 -3.71
CA THR A 238 -31.95 8.09 -5.03
C THR A 238 -31.33 6.69 -4.94
N GLY A 239 -30.87 6.29 -3.76
CA GLY A 239 -30.07 5.08 -3.58
C GLY A 239 -28.62 5.22 -4.10
N TYR A 240 -28.21 6.43 -4.50
CA TYR A 240 -26.83 6.76 -4.87
C TYR A 240 -26.26 7.78 -3.88
N TYR A 241 -25.13 7.44 -3.26
CA TYR A 241 -24.43 8.33 -2.35
C TYR A 241 -23.63 9.36 -3.16
N GLY A 242 -24.32 10.38 -3.63
CA GLY A 242 -23.72 11.50 -4.36
C GLY A 242 -23.30 12.64 -3.43
N GLU A 243 -22.73 13.71 -3.99
CA GLU A 243 -22.28 14.91 -3.24
C GLU A 243 -23.38 15.52 -2.35
N ALA A 244 -24.63 15.50 -2.79
CA ALA A 244 -25.75 15.99 -1.98
C ALA A 244 -25.93 15.17 -0.70
N THR A 245 -25.73 13.85 -0.77
CA THR A 245 -25.78 12.95 0.38
C THR A 245 -24.58 13.17 1.29
N GLU A 246 -23.38 13.26 0.73
CA GLU A 246 -22.15 13.52 1.49
C GLU A 246 -22.24 14.84 2.26
N ASN A 247 -22.64 15.92 1.60
CA ASN A 247 -22.82 17.22 2.24
C ASN A 247 -23.89 17.18 3.34
N ALA A 248 -24.98 16.45 3.13
CA ALA A 248 -26.00 16.25 4.15
C ALA A 248 -25.46 15.50 5.37
N VAL A 249 -24.63 14.47 5.15
CA VAL A 249 -23.98 13.71 6.22
C VAL A 249 -22.97 14.59 6.97
N ARG A 250 -22.10 15.33 6.30
CA ARG A 250 -21.16 16.27 6.94
C ARG A 250 -21.88 17.29 7.81
N ASN A 251 -22.98 17.87 7.30
CA ASN A 251 -23.81 18.82 8.06
C ASN A 251 -24.46 18.15 9.28
N PHE A 252 -24.98 16.92 9.10
CA PHE A 252 -25.52 16.13 10.20
C PHE A 252 -24.48 15.85 11.26
N GLN A 253 -23.31 15.35 10.88
CA GLN A 253 -22.19 15.03 11.77
C GLN A 253 -21.76 16.25 12.58
N SER A 254 -21.44 17.36 11.90
CA SER A 254 -21.04 18.62 12.54
C SER A 254 -22.08 19.08 13.56
N ARG A 255 -23.35 19.06 13.18
CA ARG A 255 -24.44 19.51 14.06
C ARG A 255 -24.66 18.62 15.27
N ASN A 256 -24.34 17.33 15.15
CA ASN A 256 -24.56 16.33 16.18
C ASN A 256 -23.29 15.98 16.99
N GLY A 257 -22.21 16.74 16.81
CA GLY A 257 -20.96 16.57 17.58
C GLY A 257 -20.14 15.34 17.17
N LEU A 258 -20.28 14.93 15.91
CA LEU A 258 -19.49 13.85 15.30
C LEU A 258 -18.38 14.44 14.43
N THR A 259 -17.37 13.65 14.11
CA THR A 259 -16.36 14.00 13.10
C THR A 259 -17.05 14.20 11.76
N SER A 260 -16.84 15.37 11.12
CA SER A 260 -17.49 15.75 9.86
C SER A 260 -16.71 15.22 8.66
N ASP A 261 -16.62 13.90 8.52
CA ASP A 261 -15.87 13.18 7.48
C ASP A 261 -16.73 12.80 6.25
N GLY A 262 -18.05 12.97 6.34
CA GLY A 262 -18.97 12.59 5.27
C GLY A 262 -19.17 11.07 5.13
N LEU A 263 -18.69 10.27 6.10
CA LEU A 263 -18.80 8.83 6.10
C LEU A 263 -19.91 8.39 7.08
N VAL A 264 -20.81 7.51 6.66
CA VAL A 264 -21.83 6.95 7.53
C VAL A 264 -21.32 5.65 8.15
N GLY A 265 -20.42 5.78 9.11
CA GLY A 265 -19.95 4.68 9.95
C GLY A 265 -20.92 4.37 11.10
N VAL A 266 -20.49 3.46 11.99
CA VAL A 266 -21.31 2.99 13.14
C VAL A 266 -21.82 4.13 14.01
N GLN A 267 -20.97 5.12 14.33
CA GLN A 267 -21.36 6.26 15.18
C GLN A 267 -22.38 7.17 14.48
N THR A 268 -22.18 7.45 13.20
CA THR A 268 -23.09 8.27 12.41
C THR A 268 -24.45 7.59 12.26
N MET A 269 -24.44 6.28 11.97
CA MET A 269 -25.68 5.49 11.86
C MET A 269 -26.43 5.42 13.20
N ALA A 270 -25.73 5.13 14.29
CA ALA A 270 -26.33 5.12 15.63
C ALA A 270 -26.98 6.44 15.99
N LYS A 271 -26.31 7.56 15.65
CA LYS A 271 -26.85 8.90 15.85
C LYS A 271 -28.06 9.19 14.96
N LEU A 272 -28.04 8.79 13.68
CA LEU A 272 -29.15 8.95 12.72
C LEU A 272 -30.40 8.18 13.14
N THR A 273 -30.23 7.02 13.78
CA THR A 273 -31.34 6.18 14.22
C THR A 273 -31.80 6.48 15.65
N GLY A 274 -31.04 7.27 16.40
CA GLY A 274 -31.34 7.61 17.78
C GLY A 274 -32.38 8.72 17.92
N ASP A 275 -32.92 8.87 19.15
CA ASP A 275 -34.00 9.82 19.44
C ASP A 275 -33.53 11.27 19.59
N ASN A 276 -32.25 11.49 19.91
CA ASN A 276 -31.68 12.81 20.22
C ASN A 276 -30.89 13.40 19.04
N VAL A 277 -31.55 13.54 17.90
CA VAL A 277 -30.96 14.14 16.68
C VAL A 277 -31.20 15.67 16.71
N ARG A 278 -30.12 16.44 16.65
CA ARG A 278 -30.20 17.88 16.41
C ARG A 278 -30.52 18.11 14.94
N ARG A 279 -31.59 18.90 14.66
CA ARG A 279 -31.99 19.27 13.30
C ARG A 279 -31.07 20.35 12.72
N PRO A 280 -31.05 20.55 11.39
CA PRO A 280 -30.38 21.67 10.76
C PRO A 280 -30.81 22.98 11.36
N ALA A 281 -29.95 24.02 11.37
CA ALA A 281 -30.38 25.36 11.71
C ALA A 281 -31.51 25.77 10.73
N ALA A 282 -32.61 26.25 11.25
CA ALA A 282 -33.63 26.87 10.40
C ALA A 282 -32.96 28.02 9.63
N ASN A 283 -32.98 27.96 8.30
CA ASN A 283 -32.64 29.14 7.52
C ASN A 283 -33.63 30.21 7.92
N SER A 284 -33.20 31.19 8.67
CA SER A 284 -33.95 32.44 8.83
C SER A 284 -33.93 33.11 7.46
N SER A 285 -34.91 32.79 6.64
CA SER A 285 -35.25 33.57 5.48
C SER A 285 -35.70 34.92 5.99
N GLY A 286 -34.75 35.82 6.18
CA GLY A 286 -35.04 37.23 6.39
C GLY A 286 -35.76 37.77 5.17
N SER A 287 -37.05 38.00 5.35
CA SER A 287 -37.84 38.87 4.48
C SER A 287 -37.16 40.27 4.53
N GLY A 288 -36.51 40.63 3.47
CA GLY A 288 -35.92 41.93 3.23
C GLY A 288 -36.47 42.47 1.92
N THR A 289 -37.44 43.34 2.04
CA THR A 289 -38.15 44.15 1.05
C THR A 289 -37.23 44.81 0.02
N THR A 290 -37.59 44.67 -1.22
CA THR A 290 -37.47 45.56 -2.39
C THR A 290 -36.55 46.78 -2.28
N THR A 291 -35.58 46.92 -3.19
CA THR A 291 -35.51 48.07 -4.11
C THR A 291 -34.73 47.67 -5.36
N ARG A 292 -35.39 47.79 -6.47
CA ARG A 292 -34.83 47.80 -7.83
C ARG A 292 -34.24 49.19 -8.10
N PRO A 293 -33.19 49.33 -8.87
CA PRO A 293 -33.41 50.07 -10.13
C PRO A 293 -32.89 49.34 -11.37
N ASN A 294 -33.70 49.60 -12.35
CA ASN A 294 -33.60 49.33 -13.76
C ASN A 294 -32.34 49.98 -14.39
N ASN A 295 -31.67 49.35 -15.32
CA ASN A 295 -31.41 49.98 -16.62
C ASN A 295 -30.90 48.94 -17.67
N SER A 296 -31.62 48.86 -18.67
CA SER A 296 -31.48 48.79 -20.14
C SER A 296 -30.10 48.52 -20.76
N GLY A 297 -30.13 47.66 -21.78
CA GLY A 297 -29.25 47.79 -22.95
C GLY A 297 -28.80 46.47 -23.55
N ASN A 298 -29.56 45.91 -24.36
CA ASN A 298 -29.60 45.82 -25.83
C ASN A 298 -28.67 44.82 -26.52
N SER A 299 -29.29 44.01 -27.32
CA SER A 299 -28.93 43.48 -28.68
C SER A 299 -27.74 42.56 -28.82
N GLY A 300 -27.96 41.43 -29.35
CA GLY A 300 -28.20 40.97 -30.71
C GLY A 300 -27.45 39.73 -30.99
N ASN A 301 -28.11 38.83 -31.43
CA ASN A 301 -28.29 38.20 -32.75
C ASN A 301 -27.60 36.87 -33.02
N THR A 302 -28.48 35.94 -33.34
CA THR A 302 -28.46 34.92 -34.43
C THR A 302 -27.25 33.94 -34.48
N GLY A 303 -27.54 32.67 -34.53
CA GLY A 303 -27.98 31.76 -35.57
C GLY A 303 -27.57 30.34 -35.23
N ASN A 304 -28.43 29.50 -35.13
CA ASN A 304 -29.02 28.54 -36.06
C ASN A 304 -28.19 27.31 -36.40
N ASN A 305 -28.89 26.23 -36.28
CA ASN A 305 -28.80 24.91 -36.95
C ASN A 305 -27.90 23.87 -36.32
N GLY A 306 -28.33 22.70 -35.98
CA GLY A 306 -29.35 21.85 -36.55
C GLY A 306 -28.85 20.43 -36.50
N GLY A 307 -29.65 19.54 -36.03
CA GLY A 307 -29.67 18.24 -36.63
C GLY A 307 -29.29 17.02 -35.80
N SER A 308 -30.36 16.34 -35.41
CA SER A 308 -30.60 14.89 -35.57
C SER A 308 -29.80 13.91 -34.71
N GLY A 309 -30.35 13.34 -33.72
CA GLY A 309 -30.89 12.02 -33.54
C GLY A 309 -30.08 10.82 -33.90
N ASN A 310 -29.70 10.04 -32.89
CA ASN A 310 -30.01 8.62 -33.03
C ASN A 310 -29.98 7.91 -31.65
N THR A 311 -31.07 7.19 -31.42
CA THR A 311 -31.29 6.25 -30.35
C THR A 311 -30.46 4.99 -30.54
N GLY A 312 -29.77 4.53 -29.49
CA GLY A 312 -29.12 3.24 -29.50
C GLY A 312 -28.77 2.75 -28.08
N LYS A 313 -29.62 1.85 -27.60
CA LYS A 313 -29.46 1.11 -26.35
C LYS A 313 -28.18 0.25 -26.38
N PRO A 314 -27.35 0.20 -25.37
CA PRO A 314 -26.25 -0.75 -25.33
C PRO A 314 -26.66 -2.07 -24.68
N SER A 315 -26.40 -3.13 -25.41
CA SER A 315 -26.45 -4.51 -24.96
C SER A 315 -25.03 -5.00 -24.66
N GLY A 316 -24.88 -5.75 -23.57
CA GLY A 316 -23.89 -6.81 -23.47
C GLY A 316 -22.43 -6.39 -23.28
N ASN A 317 -21.96 -6.46 -22.04
CA ASN A 317 -20.54 -6.38 -21.69
C ASN A 317 -19.84 -7.70 -22.01
N THR A 318 -19.26 -7.80 -23.19
CA THR A 318 -18.20 -8.76 -23.50
C THR A 318 -16.96 -7.94 -23.84
N THR A 319 -16.00 -7.93 -22.93
CA THR A 319 -14.67 -7.38 -23.19
C THR A 319 -14.04 -8.14 -24.37
N PRO A 320 -13.67 -7.45 -25.47
CA PRO A 320 -12.93 -8.10 -26.55
C PRO A 320 -11.54 -8.52 -26.05
N PRO A 321 -10.95 -9.59 -26.61
CA PRO A 321 -9.57 -9.94 -26.34
C PRO A 321 -8.68 -8.77 -26.79
N VAL A 322 -7.87 -8.25 -25.86
CA VAL A 322 -6.93 -7.17 -26.14
C VAL A 322 -5.87 -7.71 -27.10
N SER A 323 -5.87 -7.23 -28.33
CA SER A 323 -4.80 -7.48 -29.28
C SER A 323 -3.57 -6.72 -28.81
N ILE A 324 -2.55 -7.44 -28.34
CA ILE A 324 -1.29 -6.87 -27.87
C ILE A 324 -0.48 -6.46 -29.13
N PRO A 325 -0.08 -5.18 -29.27
CA PRO A 325 0.79 -4.79 -30.39
C PRO A 325 2.16 -5.48 -30.28
N ALA A 326 2.65 -6.00 -31.38
CA ALA A 326 3.91 -6.77 -31.46
C ALA A 326 5.21 -5.95 -31.28
N SER A 327 5.13 -4.67 -30.90
CA SER A 327 6.30 -3.83 -30.59
C SER A 327 6.02 -2.97 -29.37
N GLY A 328 6.70 -3.32 -28.28
CA GLY A 328 6.42 -2.79 -26.95
C GLY A 328 6.91 -1.38 -26.71
N GLY A 329 5.96 -0.45 -26.59
CA GLY A 329 6.15 0.84 -25.96
C GLY A 329 5.41 0.89 -24.60
N ALA A 330 5.54 2.02 -23.88
CA ALA A 330 4.86 2.22 -22.58
C ALA A 330 3.35 1.95 -22.66
N SER A 331 2.70 2.33 -23.78
CA SER A 331 1.27 2.08 -24.00
C SER A 331 0.91 0.59 -24.05
N ALA A 332 1.77 -0.26 -24.65
CA ALA A 332 1.56 -1.70 -24.69
C ALA A 332 1.70 -2.30 -23.29
N LEU A 333 2.69 -1.85 -22.51
CA LEU A 333 2.90 -2.29 -21.12
C LEU A 333 1.70 -1.92 -20.25
N ILE A 334 1.20 -0.69 -20.35
CA ILE A 334 0.01 -0.22 -19.60
C ILE A 334 -1.22 -1.07 -20.01
N SER A 335 -1.40 -1.36 -21.30
CA SER A 335 -2.52 -2.18 -21.77
C SER A 335 -2.48 -3.59 -21.20
N VAL A 336 -1.30 -4.23 -21.21
CA VAL A 336 -1.09 -5.56 -20.62
C VAL A 336 -1.35 -5.53 -19.11
N ALA A 337 -0.80 -4.55 -18.40
CA ALA A 337 -1.02 -4.39 -16.97
C ALA A 337 -2.51 -4.19 -16.64
N SER A 338 -3.20 -3.33 -17.39
CA SER A 338 -4.64 -3.06 -17.21
C SER A 338 -5.50 -4.29 -17.47
N SER A 339 -5.09 -5.20 -18.38
CA SER A 339 -5.81 -6.46 -18.66
C SER A 339 -5.81 -7.44 -17.49
N LYS A 340 -4.97 -7.20 -16.49
CA LYS A 340 -4.80 -8.03 -15.29
C LYS A 340 -5.32 -7.38 -14.00
N LEU A 341 -6.01 -6.26 -14.12
CA LEU A 341 -6.71 -5.66 -12.99
C LEU A 341 -7.70 -6.66 -12.40
N GLY A 342 -7.69 -6.83 -11.07
CA GLY A 342 -8.52 -7.79 -10.36
C GLY A 342 -7.94 -9.22 -10.30
N SER A 343 -6.74 -9.48 -10.83
CA SER A 343 -6.07 -10.76 -10.63
C SER A 343 -5.70 -10.96 -9.16
N PRO A 344 -5.86 -12.18 -8.60
CA PRO A 344 -5.52 -12.46 -7.22
C PRO A 344 -4.02 -12.20 -6.95
N TYR A 345 -3.75 -11.59 -5.80
CA TYR A 345 -2.39 -11.54 -5.28
C TYR A 345 -2.03 -12.89 -4.63
N VAL A 346 -0.98 -13.51 -5.11
CA VAL A 346 -0.44 -14.76 -4.54
C VAL A 346 1.08 -14.60 -4.47
N TRP A 347 1.64 -14.71 -3.30
CA TRP A 347 3.07 -14.60 -3.06
C TRP A 347 3.88 -15.58 -3.93
N GLY A 348 4.94 -15.09 -4.57
CA GLY A 348 5.80 -15.86 -5.48
C GLY A 348 5.16 -16.19 -6.84
N ALA A 349 3.91 -15.78 -7.08
CA ALA A 349 3.24 -16.02 -8.33
C ALA A 349 3.70 -15.04 -9.42
N LYS A 350 4.00 -15.60 -10.61
CA LYS A 350 4.57 -14.89 -11.76
C LYS A 350 3.59 -14.81 -12.95
N GLY A 351 2.28 -14.99 -12.68
CA GLY A 351 1.22 -14.99 -13.71
C GLY A 351 0.95 -16.37 -14.34
N PRO A 352 0.02 -16.45 -15.28
CA PRO A 352 -0.87 -15.41 -15.81
C PRO A 352 -2.14 -15.13 -14.99
N ASN A 353 -2.48 -15.98 -14.00
CA ASN A 353 -3.77 -15.93 -13.30
C ASN A 353 -3.69 -15.32 -11.91
N SER A 354 -2.48 -15.23 -11.33
CA SER A 354 -2.19 -14.62 -10.05
C SER A 354 -0.78 -14.04 -10.07
N PHE A 355 -0.52 -13.06 -9.23
CA PHE A 355 0.76 -12.34 -9.22
C PHE A 355 1.15 -11.94 -7.79
N ASP A 356 2.46 -11.87 -7.52
CA ASP A 356 2.99 -10.94 -6.53
C ASP A 356 3.43 -9.63 -7.23
N CYS A 357 3.91 -8.66 -6.46
CA CYS A 357 4.30 -7.35 -7.00
C CYS A 357 5.42 -7.45 -8.06
N SER A 358 6.41 -8.29 -7.82
CA SER A 358 7.55 -8.52 -8.71
C SER A 358 7.20 -9.42 -9.88
N GLY A 359 6.40 -10.45 -9.64
CA GLY A 359 5.89 -11.36 -10.66
C GLY A 359 4.95 -10.68 -11.67
N PHE A 360 4.17 -9.69 -11.20
CA PHE A 360 3.33 -8.88 -12.08
C PHE A 360 4.17 -8.05 -13.06
N ILE A 361 5.19 -7.35 -12.57
CA ILE A 361 6.10 -6.56 -13.42
C ILE A 361 6.84 -7.48 -14.41
N TYR A 362 7.40 -8.58 -13.90
CA TYR A 362 8.07 -9.59 -14.71
C TYR A 362 7.18 -10.11 -15.84
N TRP A 363 5.95 -10.51 -15.51
CA TRP A 363 4.99 -11.03 -16.48
C TRP A 363 4.62 -9.98 -17.53
N CYS A 364 4.28 -8.77 -17.10
CA CYS A 364 3.90 -7.68 -18.00
C CYS A 364 5.02 -7.34 -19.01
N LEU A 365 6.27 -7.26 -18.56
CA LEU A 365 7.41 -6.99 -19.42
C LEU A 365 7.63 -8.09 -20.45
N ASN A 366 7.52 -9.35 -20.05
CA ASN A 366 7.64 -10.47 -20.99
C ASN A 366 6.52 -10.49 -22.04
N GLN A 367 5.28 -10.09 -21.66
CA GLN A 367 4.16 -10.01 -22.62
C GLN A 367 4.39 -8.94 -23.71
N VAL A 368 5.14 -7.90 -23.43
CA VAL A 368 5.47 -6.84 -24.39
C VAL A 368 6.81 -7.06 -25.08
N GLY A 369 7.40 -8.25 -24.94
CA GLY A 369 8.63 -8.64 -25.63
C GLY A 369 9.92 -8.08 -24.99
N VAL A 370 9.84 -7.54 -23.76
CA VAL A 370 11.03 -7.14 -22.99
C VAL A 370 11.58 -8.38 -22.29
N ASN A 371 12.67 -8.91 -22.81
CA ASN A 371 13.35 -10.04 -22.18
C ASN A 371 14.08 -9.59 -20.91
N GLN A 372 13.45 -9.83 -19.78
CA GLN A 372 13.96 -9.53 -18.45
C GLN A 372 13.87 -10.80 -17.61
N SER A 373 14.98 -11.21 -16.99
CA SER A 373 14.95 -12.27 -15.97
C SER A 373 14.11 -11.82 -14.77
N TYR A 374 13.52 -12.79 -14.08
CA TYR A 374 12.76 -12.48 -12.88
C TYR A 374 13.64 -11.80 -11.85
N LEU A 375 13.13 -10.73 -11.27
CA LEU A 375 13.75 -9.99 -10.19
C LEU A 375 12.76 -9.88 -9.03
N THR A 376 13.24 -10.01 -7.81
CA THR A 376 12.45 -9.68 -6.61
C THR A 376 12.15 -8.19 -6.56
N SER A 377 11.26 -7.76 -5.67
CA SER A 377 10.89 -6.33 -5.52
C SER A 377 12.12 -5.44 -5.26
N SER A 378 13.10 -5.93 -4.49
CA SER A 378 14.37 -5.23 -4.27
C SER A 378 15.27 -5.21 -5.50
N GLY A 379 15.28 -6.30 -6.27
CA GLY A 379 15.98 -6.37 -7.56
C GLY A 379 15.46 -5.34 -8.55
N TRP A 380 14.12 -5.15 -8.62
CA TRP A 380 13.51 -4.12 -9.47
C TRP A 380 13.88 -2.69 -9.08
N ARG A 381 14.07 -2.41 -7.79
CA ARG A 381 14.50 -1.09 -7.31
C ARG A 381 15.87 -0.68 -7.87
N ASN A 382 16.74 -1.65 -8.12
CA ASN A 382 18.15 -1.44 -8.48
C ASN A 382 18.44 -1.66 -9.98
N VAL A 383 17.42 -1.89 -10.81
CA VAL A 383 17.61 -2.06 -12.26
C VAL A 383 17.96 -0.73 -12.92
N GLY A 384 19.22 -0.55 -13.28
CA GLY A 384 19.69 0.66 -13.99
C GLY A 384 19.20 0.81 -15.43
N ARG A 385 18.51 -0.20 -15.98
CA ARG A 385 17.94 -0.18 -17.35
C ARG A 385 16.72 0.75 -17.46
N TYR A 386 16.02 1.03 -16.34
CA TYR A 386 14.80 1.84 -16.31
C TYR A 386 15.01 3.15 -15.59
N THR A 387 14.59 4.24 -16.19
CA THR A 387 14.64 5.57 -15.58
C THR A 387 13.52 5.67 -14.54
N LYS A 388 13.88 6.03 -13.31
CA LYS A 388 12.90 6.39 -12.28
C LYS A 388 12.23 7.71 -12.67
N ILE A 389 10.92 7.74 -12.71
CA ILE A 389 10.13 8.93 -13.00
C ILE A 389 9.79 9.59 -11.65
#